data_3e35ef9b1f8537620bb844f1b8001c7b
#
_entry.id   3e35ef9b1f8537620bb844f1b8001c7b
#
_cell.length_a   1.000
_cell.length_b   1.000
_cell.length_c   1.000
_cell.angle_alpha   90.00
_cell.angle_beta   90.00
_cell.angle_gamma   90.00
#
_symmetry.space_group_name_H-M   'P 1'
#
loop_
_entity.id
_entity.type
_entity.pdbx_description
1 polymer ?
#
loop_
_entity_poly.entity_id
_entity_poly.type
_entity_poly.pdbx_seq_one_letter_code
_entity_poly.pdbx_strand_id
1 'polypeptide(L)'
;MRRYGLYDLTRGLTTALAAGLAGLLLWTATLVGQQTTVRFWEEMGIVAGAGLVVALAQVLGGWTKGLQPRLSPGTLLLGFGPVLVCVGWILMATQPGTGWHEGRIVSWSHDAGLMGVIHSLGLWHGVLAFGLGLVLGMSFDTVPMPAPVEAPVPAEDVVIDRGVADEPVTAERDVVHTTDRNRVTVPPRTGA
;
A
#
# COMPACT_ATOMS: atom_id res chain seq x y z
N MET A 1 -13.97 -24.22 10.18
CA MET A 1 -14.73 -22.96 10.11
C MET A 1 -14.34 -21.85 11.13
N ARG A 2 -13.54 -22.10 12.19
CA ARG A 2 -13.19 -21.07 13.22
C ARG A 2 -12.05 -20.10 12.88
N ARG A 3 -11.30 -20.29 11.80
CA ARG A 3 -10.13 -19.44 11.48
C ARG A 3 -10.49 -18.09 10.82
N TYR A 4 -11.66 -17.97 10.22
CA TYR A 4 -12.10 -16.71 9.58
C TYR A 4 -12.49 -15.63 10.59
N GLY A 5 -13.08 -16.00 11.73
CA GLY A 5 -13.52 -15.01 12.72
C GLY A 5 -12.40 -14.23 13.42
N LEU A 6 -11.23 -14.87 13.67
CA LEU A 6 -10.08 -14.19 14.28
C LEU A 6 -9.41 -13.19 13.31
N TYR A 7 -9.40 -13.50 12.02
CA TYR A 7 -8.85 -12.61 10.99
C TYR A 7 -9.69 -11.34 10.83
N ASP A 8 -11.01 -11.49 10.80
CA ASP A 8 -11.92 -10.33 10.68
C ASP A 8 -11.86 -9.44 11.94
N LEU A 9 -11.70 -10.07 13.12
CA LEU A 9 -11.54 -9.34 14.38
C LEU A 9 -10.23 -8.51 14.39
N THR A 10 -9.10 -9.11 13.99
CA THR A 10 -7.81 -8.39 13.96
C THR A 10 -7.82 -7.25 12.95
N ARG A 11 -8.42 -7.46 11.79
CA ARG A 11 -8.58 -6.41 10.77
C ARG A 11 -9.49 -5.28 11.27
N GLY A 12 -10.60 -5.61 11.92
CA GLY A 12 -11.50 -4.63 12.51
C GLY A 12 -10.81 -3.82 13.61
N LEU A 13 -10.02 -4.46 14.46
CA LEU A 13 -9.29 -3.80 15.55
C LEU A 13 -8.20 -2.85 15.00
N THR A 14 -7.41 -3.28 14.01
CA THR A 14 -6.38 -2.42 13.39
C THR A 14 -6.99 -1.21 12.72
N THR A 15 -8.13 -1.38 12.03
CA THR A 15 -8.85 -0.27 11.40
C THR A 15 -9.41 0.69 12.45
N ALA A 16 -9.98 0.19 13.55
CA ALA A 16 -10.49 1.01 14.63
C ALA A 16 -9.38 1.80 15.34
N LEU A 17 -8.22 1.18 15.60
CA LEU A 17 -7.06 1.85 16.16
C LEU A 17 -6.54 2.96 15.26
N ALA A 18 -6.43 2.69 13.94
CA ALA A 18 -6.00 3.69 12.97
C ALA A 18 -6.98 4.86 12.88
N ALA A 19 -8.29 4.58 12.89
CA ALA A 19 -9.32 5.61 12.89
C ALA A 19 -9.25 6.45 14.17
N GLY A 20 -9.05 5.82 15.33
CA GLY A 20 -8.85 6.53 16.61
C GLY A 20 -7.62 7.42 16.59
N LEU A 21 -6.48 6.91 16.07
CA LEU A 21 -5.25 7.68 15.95
C LEU A 21 -5.40 8.84 14.96
N ALA A 22 -6.02 8.60 13.82
CA ALA A 22 -6.30 9.66 12.84
C ALA A 22 -7.23 10.73 13.44
N GLY A 23 -8.26 10.33 14.17
CA GLY A 23 -9.15 11.25 14.89
C GLY A 23 -8.40 12.09 15.93
N LEU A 24 -7.47 11.48 16.68
CA LEU A 24 -6.61 12.19 17.61
C LEU A 24 -5.71 13.21 16.90
N LEU A 25 -5.10 12.84 15.78
CA LEU A 25 -4.30 13.76 14.97
C LEU A 25 -5.13 14.92 14.43
N LEU A 26 -6.34 14.66 13.93
CA LEU A 26 -7.24 15.71 13.46
C LEU A 26 -7.67 16.64 14.61
N TRP A 27 -7.92 16.08 15.80
CA TRP A 27 -8.20 16.90 16.98
C TRP A 27 -7.00 17.75 17.38
N THR A 28 -5.77 17.20 17.39
CA THR A 28 -4.57 17.99 17.70
C THR A 28 -4.31 19.08 16.67
N ALA A 29 -4.61 18.84 15.38
CA ALA A 29 -4.52 19.84 14.34
C ALA A 29 -5.38 21.07 14.64
N THR A 30 -6.59 20.90 15.18
CA THR A 30 -7.46 22.02 15.56
C THR A 30 -6.89 22.89 16.69
N LEU A 31 -5.97 22.36 17.49
CA LEU A 31 -5.32 23.11 18.58
C LEU A 31 -4.16 23.99 18.10
N VAL A 32 -3.57 23.68 16.94
CA VAL A 32 -2.43 24.44 16.39
C VAL A 32 -2.89 25.80 15.88
N GLY A 33 -4.01 25.85 15.15
CA GLY A 33 -4.57 27.08 14.56
C GLY A 33 -3.77 27.53 13.32
N GLN A 34 -4.35 28.46 12.56
CA GLN A 34 -3.82 28.89 11.24
C GLN A 34 -3.37 30.38 11.23
N GLN A 35 -3.01 30.92 12.37
CA GLN A 35 -2.74 32.37 12.50
C GLN A 35 -1.43 32.81 11.84
N THR A 36 -0.49 31.90 11.64
CA THR A 36 0.81 32.17 11.02
C THR A 36 1.12 31.11 9.96
N THR A 37 1.99 31.45 9.00
CA THR A 37 2.44 30.50 7.95
C THR A 37 3.02 29.22 8.55
N VAL A 38 3.79 29.32 9.65
CA VAL A 38 4.38 28.14 10.29
C VAL A 38 3.29 27.23 10.87
N ARG A 39 2.36 27.78 11.61
CA ARG A 39 1.24 27.00 12.20
C ARG A 39 0.32 26.41 11.15
N PHE A 40 0.10 27.13 10.05
CA PHE A 40 -0.64 26.60 8.91
C PHE A 40 0.02 25.31 8.37
N TRP A 41 1.34 25.31 8.14
CA TRP A 41 2.04 24.15 7.65
C TRP A 41 2.14 23.02 8.69
N GLU A 42 2.24 23.34 9.97
CA GLU A 42 2.17 22.37 11.07
C GLU A 42 0.80 21.67 11.07
N GLU A 43 -0.29 22.43 10.99
CA GLU A 43 -1.65 21.89 10.92
C GLU A 43 -1.83 21.00 9.68
N MET A 44 -1.44 21.50 8.50
CA MET A 44 -1.54 20.73 7.25
C MET A 44 -0.71 19.43 7.31
N GLY A 45 0.47 19.48 7.94
CA GLY A 45 1.32 18.31 8.17
C GLY A 45 0.66 17.28 9.08
N ILE A 46 0.03 17.70 10.17
CA ILE A 46 -0.69 16.81 11.08
C ILE A 46 -1.90 16.18 10.39
N VAL A 47 -2.65 16.96 9.63
CA VAL A 47 -3.81 16.49 8.87
C VAL A 47 -3.40 15.49 7.77
N ALA A 48 -2.31 15.76 7.06
CA ALA A 48 -1.73 14.83 6.08
C ALA A 48 -1.25 13.53 6.79
N GLY A 49 -0.63 13.66 7.97
CA GLY A 49 -0.26 12.52 8.81
C GLY A 49 -1.46 11.64 9.18
N ALA A 50 -2.61 12.24 9.50
CA ALA A 50 -3.84 11.49 9.76
C ALA A 50 -4.29 10.68 8.52
N GLY A 51 -4.25 11.26 7.33
CA GLY A 51 -4.54 10.57 6.09
C GLY A 51 -3.57 9.41 5.82
N LEU A 52 -2.28 9.63 6.07
CA LEU A 52 -1.24 8.60 5.93
C LEU A 52 -1.49 7.42 6.88
N VAL A 53 -1.84 7.68 8.14
CA VAL A 53 -2.16 6.64 9.15
C VAL A 53 -3.31 5.77 8.67
N VAL A 54 -4.37 6.37 8.14
CA VAL A 54 -5.53 5.62 7.60
C VAL A 54 -5.11 4.73 6.43
N ALA A 55 -4.29 5.24 5.50
CA ALA A 55 -3.81 4.47 4.36
C ALA A 55 -2.88 3.33 4.79
N LEU A 56 -1.93 3.60 5.70
CA LEU A 56 -1.00 2.58 6.19
C LEU A 56 -1.71 1.47 6.98
N ALA A 57 -2.82 1.76 7.65
CA ALA A 57 -3.61 0.74 8.32
C ALA A 57 -4.12 -0.35 7.37
N GLN A 58 -4.39 0.00 6.10
CA GLN A 58 -4.78 -0.98 5.07
C GLN A 58 -3.60 -1.88 4.69
N VAL A 59 -2.39 -1.33 4.63
CA VAL A 59 -1.16 -2.08 4.34
C VAL A 59 -0.79 -2.99 5.51
N LEU A 60 -0.88 -2.49 6.74
CA LEU A 60 -0.57 -3.25 7.96
C LEU A 60 -1.52 -4.44 8.17
N GLY A 61 -2.79 -4.32 7.76
CA GLY A 61 -3.74 -5.45 7.78
C GLY A 61 -3.32 -6.64 6.91
N GLY A 62 -2.42 -6.43 5.93
CA GLY A 62 -1.81 -7.48 5.11
C GLY A 62 -0.56 -8.13 5.72
N TRP A 63 0.07 -7.51 6.70
CA TRP A 63 1.36 -7.95 7.26
C TRP A 63 1.29 -9.31 7.96
N THR A 64 0.15 -9.64 8.53
CA THR A 64 -0.11 -10.95 9.15
C THR A 64 -0.06 -12.12 8.15
N LYS A 65 0.02 -11.84 6.85
CA LYS A 65 0.12 -12.85 5.77
C LYS A 65 1.54 -13.06 5.25
N GLY A 66 2.58 -12.56 5.93
CA GLY A 66 3.96 -12.63 5.44
C GLY A 66 4.23 -11.71 4.24
N LEU A 67 3.47 -10.63 4.11
CA LEU A 67 3.67 -9.60 3.11
C LEU A 67 4.59 -8.51 3.66
N GLN A 68 5.54 -8.05 2.85
CA GLN A 68 6.42 -6.93 3.21
C GLN A 68 5.93 -5.64 2.53
N PRO A 69 5.81 -4.53 3.27
CA PRO A 69 5.51 -3.24 2.66
C PRO A 69 6.72 -2.79 1.82
N ARG A 70 6.46 -2.44 0.57
CA ARG A 70 7.46 -1.92 -0.36
C ARG A 70 6.93 -0.63 -0.98
N LEU A 71 7.79 0.40 -1.01
CA LEU A 71 7.47 1.61 -1.74
C LEU A 71 7.53 1.32 -3.25
N SER A 72 6.45 1.59 -3.97
CA SER A 72 6.41 1.48 -5.43
C SER A 72 6.83 2.82 -6.06
N PRO A 73 8.02 2.90 -6.72
CA PRO A 73 8.49 4.14 -7.32
C PRO A 73 7.56 4.66 -8.41
N GLY A 74 6.93 3.76 -9.17
CA GLY A 74 5.98 4.12 -10.22
C GLY A 74 4.73 4.78 -9.65
N THR A 75 4.12 4.19 -8.62
CA THR A 75 2.95 4.77 -7.96
C THR A 75 3.29 6.08 -7.26
N LEU A 76 4.48 6.17 -6.64
CA LEU A 76 4.94 7.39 -6.00
C LEU A 76 5.11 8.53 -7.02
N LEU A 77 5.77 8.29 -8.15
CA LEU A 77 6.03 9.34 -9.14
C LEU A 77 4.81 9.70 -9.97
N LEU A 78 4.06 8.70 -10.45
CA LEU A 78 2.92 8.92 -11.35
C LEU A 78 1.61 9.19 -10.62
N GLY A 79 1.43 8.63 -9.42
CA GLY A 79 0.24 8.84 -8.60
C GLY A 79 0.40 10.00 -7.64
N PHE A 80 1.38 9.94 -6.76
CA PHE A 80 1.57 10.94 -5.72
C PHE A 80 2.17 12.25 -6.26
N GLY A 81 3.13 12.20 -7.20
CA GLY A 81 3.82 13.36 -7.70
C GLY A 81 2.90 14.46 -8.25
N PRO A 82 2.00 14.19 -9.20
CA PRO A 82 1.04 15.17 -9.71
C PRO A 82 0.10 15.72 -8.63
N VAL A 83 -0.37 14.86 -7.72
CA VAL A 83 -1.22 15.28 -6.60
C VAL A 83 -0.47 16.22 -5.66
N LEU A 84 0.78 15.88 -5.33
CA LEU A 84 1.64 16.75 -4.50
C LEU A 84 1.83 18.12 -5.14
N VAL A 85 2.08 18.18 -6.46
CA VAL A 85 2.26 19.46 -7.17
C VAL A 85 0.95 20.27 -7.13
N CYS A 86 -0.19 19.66 -7.47
CA CYS A 86 -1.47 20.36 -7.49
C CYS A 86 -1.90 20.84 -6.09
N VAL A 87 -1.90 19.93 -5.11
CA VAL A 87 -2.30 20.25 -3.73
C VAL A 87 -1.30 21.23 -3.10
N GLY A 88 0.00 20.99 -3.26
CA GLY A 88 1.05 21.90 -2.78
C GLY A 88 0.91 23.31 -3.34
N TRP A 89 0.59 23.43 -4.64
CA TRP A 89 0.33 24.73 -5.27
C TRP A 89 -0.86 25.44 -4.61
N ILE A 90 -1.99 24.74 -4.39
CA ILE A 90 -3.18 25.31 -3.76
C ILE A 90 -2.88 25.73 -2.32
N LEU A 91 -2.20 24.88 -1.54
CA LEU A 91 -1.85 25.17 -0.15
C LEU A 91 -0.89 26.37 -0.06
N MET A 92 0.10 26.48 -0.98
CA MET A 92 0.99 27.63 -1.04
C MET A 92 0.25 28.93 -1.43
N ALA A 93 -0.75 28.83 -2.32
CA ALA A 93 -1.53 29.99 -2.73
C ALA A 93 -2.52 30.46 -1.65
N THR A 94 -2.90 29.59 -0.70
CA THR A 94 -3.89 29.88 0.34
C THR A 94 -3.28 30.05 1.74
N GLN A 95 -1.96 29.85 1.90
CA GLN A 95 -1.29 30.04 3.19
C GLN A 95 -1.42 31.50 3.70
N PRO A 96 -1.60 31.72 5.01
CA PRO A 96 -1.62 33.04 5.58
C PRO A 96 -0.22 33.65 5.60
N GLY A 97 -0.13 34.97 5.31
CA GLY A 97 1.13 35.72 5.37
C GLY A 97 1.46 36.42 4.04
N THR A 98 2.39 37.38 4.11
CA THR A 98 2.84 38.18 2.98
C THR A 98 4.30 37.85 2.64
N GLY A 99 4.53 36.66 2.07
CA GLY A 99 5.86 36.27 1.61
C GLY A 99 6.08 36.52 0.12
N TRP A 100 7.34 36.56 -0.33
CA TRP A 100 7.67 36.74 -1.76
C TRP A 100 7.10 35.64 -2.66
N HIS A 101 6.85 34.45 -2.10
CA HIS A 101 6.21 33.33 -2.78
C HIS A 101 4.75 33.63 -3.12
N GLU A 102 4.03 34.29 -2.22
CA GLU A 102 2.60 34.58 -2.34
C GLU A 102 2.33 35.43 -3.57
N GLY A 103 3.08 36.50 -3.77
CA GLY A 103 2.94 37.39 -4.93
C GLY A 103 3.14 36.66 -6.26
N ARG A 104 4.13 35.77 -6.37
CA ARG A 104 4.41 35.01 -7.60
C ARG A 104 3.41 33.90 -7.88
N ILE A 105 3.08 33.12 -6.87
CA ILE A 105 2.14 32.01 -7.02
C ILE A 105 0.75 32.55 -7.36
N VAL A 106 0.33 33.60 -6.71
CA VAL A 106 -0.95 34.28 -7.00
C VAL A 106 -0.94 34.89 -8.40
N SER A 107 0.14 35.59 -8.81
CA SER A 107 0.27 36.14 -10.17
C SER A 107 0.20 35.04 -11.23
N TRP A 108 0.99 33.96 -11.09
CA TRP A 108 0.98 32.85 -12.04
C TRP A 108 -0.38 32.16 -12.10
N SER A 109 -1.04 32.01 -10.95
CA SER A 109 -2.37 31.41 -10.88
C SER A 109 -3.43 32.29 -11.58
N HIS A 110 -3.26 33.62 -11.50
CA HIS A 110 -4.11 34.57 -12.21
C HIS A 110 -3.89 34.46 -13.72
N ASP A 111 -2.63 34.49 -14.16
CA ASP A 111 -2.24 34.40 -15.56
C ASP A 111 -2.69 33.07 -16.19
N ALA A 112 -2.67 32.00 -15.43
CA ALA A 112 -3.15 30.68 -15.85
C ALA A 112 -4.69 30.52 -15.76
N GLY A 113 -5.42 31.52 -15.25
CA GLY A 113 -6.88 31.44 -15.06
C GLY A 113 -7.33 30.46 -13.96
N LEU A 114 -6.43 30.08 -13.07
CA LEU A 114 -6.69 29.07 -12.01
C LEU A 114 -7.24 29.66 -10.71
N MET A 115 -7.34 30.99 -10.59
CA MET A 115 -7.76 31.63 -9.33
C MET A 115 -9.14 31.18 -8.84
N GLY A 116 -10.10 30.93 -9.73
CA GLY A 116 -11.41 30.41 -9.34
C GLY A 116 -11.34 29.03 -8.70
N VAL A 117 -10.51 28.16 -9.25
CA VAL A 117 -10.27 26.81 -8.73
C VAL A 117 -9.57 26.88 -7.36
N ILE A 118 -8.51 27.71 -7.26
CA ILE A 118 -7.76 27.88 -6.02
C ILE A 118 -8.66 28.45 -4.92
N HIS A 119 -9.49 29.43 -5.21
CA HIS A 119 -10.41 30.00 -4.24
C HIS A 119 -11.45 28.97 -3.76
N SER A 120 -12.01 28.19 -4.67
CA SER A 120 -13.00 27.15 -4.32
C SER A 120 -12.38 26.01 -3.53
N LEU A 121 -11.21 25.51 -3.95
CA LEU A 121 -10.52 24.40 -3.27
C LEU A 121 -9.78 24.84 -2.01
N GLY A 122 -9.34 26.09 -1.95
CA GLY A 122 -8.67 26.65 -0.78
C GLY A 122 -9.54 26.67 0.49
N LEU A 123 -10.87 26.64 0.35
CA LEU A 123 -11.77 26.44 1.50
C LEU A 123 -11.65 25.05 2.11
N TRP A 124 -11.10 24.08 1.38
CA TRP A 124 -10.99 22.68 1.76
C TRP A 124 -9.56 22.23 1.99
N HIS A 125 -8.65 23.14 2.38
CA HIS A 125 -7.22 22.82 2.51
C HIS A 125 -6.95 21.66 3.48
N GLY A 126 -7.72 21.51 4.55
CA GLY A 126 -7.62 20.34 5.45
C GLY A 126 -7.94 19.03 4.71
N VAL A 127 -8.99 19.01 3.89
CA VAL A 127 -9.35 17.82 3.09
C VAL A 127 -8.28 17.51 2.06
N LEU A 128 -7.72 18.54 1.42
CA LEU A 128 -6.62 18.39 0.46
C LEU A 128 -5.37 17.82 1.12
N ALA A 129 -5.00 18.34 2.29
CA ALA A 129 -3.87 17.84 3.07
C ALA A 129 -4.09 16.39 3.52
N PHE A 130 -5.29 16.05 4.01
CA PHE A 130 -5.66 14.68 4.36
C PHE A 130 -5.56 13.74 3.15
N GLY A 131 -6.14 14.15 2.01
CA GLY A 131 -6.08 13.41 0.75
C GLY A 131 -4.65 13.18 0.27
N LEU A 132 -3.77 14.19 0.42
CA LEU A 132 -2.36 14.06 0.09
C LEU A 132 -1.67 12.96 0.91
N GLY A 133 -1.92 12.94 2.23
CA GLY A 133 -1.41 11.90 3.12
C GLY A 133 -1.92 10.51 2.76
N LEU A 134 -3.21 10.42 2.40
CA LEU A 134 -3.84 9.18 1.99
C LEU A 134 -3.23 8.64 0.69
N VAL A 135 -3.04 9.49 -0.33
CA VAL A 135 -2.41 9.10 -1.62
C VAL A 135 -0.95 8.69 -1.42
N LEU A 136 -0.21 9.39 -0.53
CA LEU A 136 1.14 8.97 -0.15
C LEU A 136 1.14 7.55 0.45
N GLY A 137 0.22 7.28 1.36
CA GLY A 137 0.10 5.95 1.97
C GLY A 137 -0.25 4.85 0.97
N MET A 138 -1.03 5.17 -0.08
CA MET A 138 -1.34 4.23 -1.18
C MET A 138 -0.14 3.95 -2.10
N SER A 139 0.95 4.72 -2.00
CA SER A 139 2.18 4.46 -2.75
C SER A 139 2.98 3.27 -2.17
N PHE A 140 2.58 2.77 -1.00
CA PHE A 140 3.13 1.54 -0.44
C PHE A 140 2.36 0.34 -0.97
N ASP A 141 3.10 -0.62 -1.52
CA ASP A 141 2.59 -1.90 -2.01
C ASP A 141 3.01 -3.03 -1.08
N THR A 142 2.32 -4.16 -1.16
CA THR A 142 2.65 -5.35 -0.36
C THR A 142 3.15 -6.45 -1.29
N VAL A 143 4.40 -6.87 -1.08
CA VAL A 143 5.03 -7.96 -1.86
C VAL A 143 5.14 -9.21 -1.00
N PRO A 144 4.81 -10.40 -1.54
CA PRO A 144 5.03 -11.65 -0.82
C PRO A 144 6.48 -11.80 -0.41
N MET A 145 6.70 -12.25 0.83
CA MET A 145 8.05 -12.57 1.28
C MET A 145 8.60 -13.71 0.42
N PRO A 146 9.84 -13.60 -0.11
CA PRO A 146 10.45 -14.72 -0.81
C PRO A 146 10.39 -15.95 0.08
N ALA A 147 9.92 -17.08 -0.47
CA ALA A 147 9.99 -18.33 0.26
C ALA A 147 11.45 -18.56 0.70
N PRO A 148 11.68 -19.01 1.95
CA PRO A 148 13.01 -19.42 2.34
C PRO A 148 13.56 -20.35 1.26
N VAL A 149 14.71 -20.00 0.69
CA VAL A 149 15.40 -20.91 -0.22
C VAL A 149 15.69 -22.14 0.64
N GLU A 150 14.92 -23.21 0.40
CA GLU A 150 15.19 -24.50 1.02
C GLU A 150 16.64 -24.79 0.74
N ALA A 151 17.46 -24.81 1.80
CA ALA A 151 18.87 -25.18 1.65
C ALA A 151 18.89 -26.50 0.88
N PRO A 152 19.71 -26.64 -0.17
CA PRO A 152 19.78 -27.89 -0.90
C PRO A 152 19.96 -29.00 0.14
N VAL A 153 18.97 -29.88 0.22
CA VAL A 153 19.04 -31.05 1.10
C VAL A 153 20.38 -31.68 0.76
N PRO A 154 21.33 -31.79 1.72
CA PRO A 154 22.58 -32.48 1.44
C PRO A 154 22.17 -33.80 0.79
N ALA A 155 22.68 -34.08 -0.40
CA ALA A 155 22.43 -35.38 -1.02
C ALA A 155 22.88 -36.40 0.02
N GLU A 156 21.89 -36.91 0.76
CA GLU A 156 22.09 -38.02 1.67
C GLU A 156 22.71 -39.05 0.78
N ASP A 157 23.97 -39.40 1.04
CA ASP A 157 24.70 -40.43 0.32
C ASP A 157 23.74 -41.62 0.23
N VAL A 158 23.14 -41.76 -0.97
CA VAL A 158 22.41 -42.97 -1.28
C VAL A 158 23.47 -44.06 -1.20
N VAL A 159 23.65 -44.59 -0.01
CA VAL A 159 24.40 -45.82 0.19
C VAL A 159 23.71 -46.84 -0.69
N ILE A 160 24.19 -46.93 -1.93
CA ILE A 160 23.83 -48.03 -2.80
C ILE A 160 24.43 -49.24 -2.12
N ASP A 161 23.65 -49.84 -1.23
CA ASP A 161 23.93 -51.15 -0.66
C ASP A 161 23.96 -52.13 -1.87
N ARG A 162 25.16 -52.29 -2.44
CA ARG A 162 25.47 -53.33 -3.40
C ARG A 162 25.55 -54.64 -2.64
N GLY A 163 24.43 -54.97 -1.97
CA GLY A 163 24.21 -56.28 -1.36
C GLY A 163 23.79 -57.31 -2.40
N VAL A 164 24.76 -58.06 -2.82
CA VAL A 164 24.70 -59.48 -3.13
C VAL A 164 23.63 -59.97 -4.12
N ALA A 165 24.17 -60.32 -5.26
CA ALA A 165 23.84 -61.34 -6.26
C ALA A 165 22.81 -62.39 -5.90
N ASP A 166 22.15 -62.82 -7.02
CA ASP A 166 21.53 -64.12 -7.24
C ASP A 166 20.22 -64.48 -6.55
N GLU A 167 19.11 -64.03 -7.18
CA GLU A 167 17.96 -64.90 -7.38
C GLU A 167 17.27 -64.63 -8.73
N PRO A 168 16.94 -65.64 -9.51
CA PRO A 168 16.21 -65.50 -10.76
C PRO A 168 14.74 -65.26 -10.50
N VAL A 169 14.28 -64.03 -10.61
CA VAL A 169 12.86 -63.72 -10.48
C VAL A 169 12.17 -63.97 -11.80
N THR A 170 11.30 -64.99 -11.76
CA THR A 170 10.24 -65.26 -12.72
C THR A 170 9.43 -64.01 -13.02
N ALA A 171 9.32 -63.71 -14.30
CA ALA A 171 8.53 -62.59 -14.81
C ALA A 171 7.05 -62.79 -14.54
N GLU A 172 6.49 -61.94 -13.68
CA GLU A 172 5.05 -61.68 -13.67
C GLU A 172 4.83 -60.19 -13.93
N ARG A 173 4.25 -59.92 -15.06
CA ARG A 173 4.01 -58.64 -15.66
C ARG A 173 2.74 -58.05 -15.03
N ASP A 174 2.83 -57.34 -13.94
CA ASP A 174 1.71 -56.48 -13.47
C ASP A 174 1.83 -55.10 -14.07
N VAL A 175 0.92 -54.81 -14.99
CA VAL A 175 0.72 -53.52 -15.65
C VAL A 175 0.06 -52.59 -14.64
N VAL A 176 0.86 -51.80 -13.93
CA VAL A 176 0.32 -50.73 -13.10
C VAL A 176 -0.08 -49.56 -14.02
N HIS A 177 -1.38 -49.40 -14.18
CA HIS A 177 -2.02 -48.26 -14.78
C HIS A 177 -1.73 -47.00 -13.94
N THR A 178 -0.73 -46.21 -14.33
CA THR A 178 -0.56 -44.84 -13.82
C THR A 178 -1.63 -43.97 -14.43
N THR A 179 -2.68 -43.72 -13.64
CA THR A 179 -3.74 -42.75 -13.97
C THR A 179 -3.14 -41.33 -13.93
N ASP A 180 -2.94 -40.82 -15.09
CA ASP A 180 -2.54 -39.41 -15.37
C ASP A 180 -3.61 -38.44 -14.86
N ARG A 181 -3.37 -37.83 -13.72
CA ARG A 181 -4.32 -36.94 -12.99
C ARG A 181 -3.91 -35.49 -13.07
N ASN A 182 -3.48 -35.03 -14.24
CA ASN A 182 -3.17 -33.61 -14.47
C ASN A 182 -3.63 -33.10 -15.84
N ARG A 183 -4.89 -33.38 -16.18
CA ARG A 183 -5.52 -32.71 -17.31
C ARG A 183 -6.27 -31.49 -16.80
N VAL A 184 -5.59 -30.34 -16.72
CA VAL A 184 -6.22 -29.03 -16.57
C VAL A 184 -6.98 -28.75 -17.89
N THR A 185 -8.29 -28.96 -17.88
CA THR A 185 -9.18 -28.55 -18.97
C THR A 185 -9.39 -27.04 -18.89
N VAL A 186 -8.77 -26.31 -19.81
CA VAL A 186 -9.05 -24.89 -20.07
C VAL A 186 -10.37 -24.82 -20.85
N PRO A 187 -11.42 -24.13 -20.36
CA PRO A 187 -12.66 -23.98 -21.10
C PRO A 187 -12.46 -23.07 -22.34
N PRO A 188 -13.16 -23.32 -23.46
CA PRO A 188 -13.05 -22.52 -24.66
C PRO A 188 -13.66 -21.14 -24.43
N ARG A 189 -12.93 -20.10 -24.84
CA ARG A 189 -13.32 -18.70 -24.87
C ARG A 189 -14.36 -18.53 -25.98
N THR A 190 -15.65 -18.43 -25.65
CA THR A 190 -16.68 -18.01 -26.58
C THR A 190 -16.57 -16.49 -26.78
N GLY A 191 -16.19 -16.08 -27.97
CA GLY A 191 -16.28 -14.73 -28.46
C GLY A 191 -17.73 -14.40 -28.90
N ALA A 192 -18.21 -13.25 -28.51
CA ALA A 192 -19.19 -12.41 -29.18
C ALA A 192 -18.95 -10.96 -28.71
#